data_d552a7c3021510c8b8694c4937c0dd4c
#
_entry.id   d552a7c3021510c8b8694c4937c0dd4c
#
_cell.length_a   1.000
_cell.length_b   1.000
_cell.length_c   1.000
_cell.angle_alpha   90.00
_cell.angle_beta   90.00
_cell.angle_gamma   90.00
#
_symmetry.space_group_name_H-M   'P 1'
#
loop_
_entity.id
_entity.type
_entity.pdbx_description
1 polymer ?
#
loop_
_entity_poly.entity_id
_entity_poly.type
_entity_poly.pdbx_seq_one_letter_code
_entity_poly.pdbx_strand_id
1 'polypeptide(L)' 'MRGPYVKVSYPPEATPATPYSVEVVSNRQTTGRHLCRDYAAVDRYIRRENLDHLPIR' A
#
# COMPACT_ATOMS: atom_id res chain seq x y z
N MET A 1 20.03 9.01 -0.46
CA MET A 1 19.52 7.66 -0.80
C MET A 1 18.12 7.49 -0.22
N ARG A 2 17.22 6.98 -1.01
CA ARG A 2 15.84 6.80 -0.56
C ARG A 2 15.63 5.37 -0.10
N GLY A 3 15.09 5.22 1.10
CA GLY A 3 14.72 3.91 1.60
C GLY A 3 13.40 3.44 1.04
N PRO A 4 12.97 2.22 1.39
CA PRO A 4 11.67 1.72 0.98
C PRO A 4 10.53 2.53 1.59
N TYR A 5 9.39 2.54 0.90
CA TYR A 5 8.21 3.24 1.40
C TYR A 5 6.94 2.51 0.95
N VAL A 6 5.85 2.83 1.64
CA VAL A 6 4.53 2.29 1.32
C VAL A 6 3.79 3.31 0.47
N LYS A 7 3.24 2.87 -0.64
CA LYS A 7 2.46 3.72 -1.53
C LYS A 7 1.00 3.31 -1.47
N VAL A 8 0.14 4.25 -1.13
CA VAL A 8 -1.31 4.05 -1.14
C VAL A 8 -1.88 4.86 -2.29
N SER A 9 -2.68 4.25 -3.13
CA SER A 9 -3.20 4.90 -4.32
C SER A 9 -4.61 4.42 -4.67
N TYR A 10 -5.21 5.09 -5.66
CA TYR A 10 -6.52 4.73 -6.21
C TYR A 10 -6.29 4.30 -7.65
N PRO A 11 -5.97 3.02 -7.89
CA PRO A 11 -5.66 2.59 -9.26
C PRO A 11 -6.92 2.59 -10.14
N PRO A 12 -6.75 2.80 -11.48
CA PRO A 12 -7.91 2.81 -12.39
C PRO A 12 -8.70 1.51 -12.38
N GLU A 13 -8.04 0.40 -12.12
CA GLU A 13 -8.68 -0.91 -12.07
C GLU A 13 -9.39 -1.20 -10.75
N ALA A 14 -9.33 -0.26 -9.80
CA ALA A 14 -9.99 -0.46 -8.50
C ALA A 14 -11.51 -0.50 -8.68
N THR A 15 -12.16 -1.35 -7.89
CA THR A 15 -13.62 -1.45 -7.88
C THR A 15 -14.17 -0.62 -6.71
N PRO A 16 -15.46 -0.30 -6.70
CA PRO A 16 -16.07 0.34 -5.54
C PRO A 16 -15.91 -0.46 -4.24
N ALA A 17 -15.76 -1.78 -4.35
CA ALA A 17 -15.57 -2.64 -3.19
C ALA A 17 -14.14 -2.57 -2.64
N THR A 18 -13.15 -2.33 -3.51
CA THR A 18 -11.75 -2.27 -3.13
C THR A 18 -11.07 -1.07 -3.82
N PRO A 19 -11.38 0.15 -3.37
CA PRO A 19 -10.87 1.35 -4.07
C PRO A 19 -9.41 1.69 -3.78
N TYR A 20 -8.83 1.12 -2.72
CA TYR A 20 -7.45 1.45 -2.33
C TYR A 20 -6.48 0.36 -2.75
N SER A 21 -5.28 0.77 -3.11
CA SER A 21 -4.19 -0.14 -3.43
C SER A 21 -2.99 0.20 -2.55
N VAL A 22 -2.39 -0.83 -1.95
CA VAL A 22 -1.20 -0.68 -1.11
C VAL A 22 -0.05 -1.41 -1.79
N GLU A 23 1.06 -0.72 -1.96
CA GLU A 23 2.26 -1.27 -2.58
C GLU A 23 3.47 -0.91 -1.73
N VAL A 24 4.48 -1.76 -1.73
CA VAL A 24 5.77 -1.44 -1.12
C VAL A 24 6.76 -1.21 -2.23
N VAL A 25 7.37 -0.04 -2.25
CA VAL A 25 8.37 0.33 -3.26
C VAL A 25 9.74 0.30 -2.62
N SER A 26 10.66 -0.46 -3.20
CA SER A 26 12.01 -0.60 -2.68
C SER A 26 12.97 -0.83 -3.85
N ASN A 27 14.07 -0.08 -3.89
CA ASN A 27 15.10 -0.22 -4.91
C ASN A 27 14.54 -0.20 -6.32
N ARG A 28 13.59 0.71 -6.59
CA ARG A 28 12.92 0.86 -7.88
C ARG A 28 12.04 -0.34 -8.26
N GLN A 29 11.81 -1.22 -7.31
CA GLN A 29 10.92 -2.35 -7.52
C GLN A 29 9.68 -2.16 -6.67
N THR A 30 8.56 -2.58 -7.22
CA THR A 30 7.28 -2.50 -6.53
C THR A 30 6.78 -3.92 -6.31
N THR A 31 6.36 -4.23 -5.08
CA THR A 31 5.71 -5.50 -4.81
C THR A 31 4.31 -5.50 -5.42
N GLY A 32 3.69 -6.67 -5.45
CA GLY A 32 2.32 -6.78 -5.93
C GLY A 32 1.38 -5.90 -5.13
N ARG A 33 0.31 -5.48 -5.78
CA ARG A 33 -0.71 -4.65 -5.13
C ARG A 33 -1.57 -5.46 -4.20
N HIS A 34 -1.89 -4.87 -3.06
CA HIS A 34 -2.89 -5.40 -2.15
C HIS A 34 -4.08 -4.45 -2.17
N LEU A 35 -5.23 -4.92 -2.62
CA LEU A 35 -6.44 -4.09 -2.71
C LEU A 35 -7.20 -4.10 -1.39
N CYS A 36 -7.64 -2.93 -0.96
CA CYS A 36 -8.33 -2.76 0.31
C CYS A 36 -9.66 -2.06 0.10
N ARG A 37 -10.65 -2.42 0.90
CA ARG A 37 -12.01 -1.89 0.79
C ARG A 37 -12.14 -0.49 1.37
N ASP A 38 -11.35 -0.16 2.38
CA ASP A 38 -11.36 1.16 3.00
C ASP A 38 -10.00 1.44 3.62
N TYR A 39 -9.84 2.65 4.15
CA TYR A 39 -8.56 3.04 4.72
C TYR A 39 -8.25 2.28 6.01
N ALA A 40 -9.25 1.88 6.75
CA ALA A 40 -9.03 1.06 7.95
C ALA A 40 -8.39 -0.27 7.58
N ALA A 41 -8.79 -0.86 6.45
CA ALA A 41 -8.18 -2.09 5.95
C ALA A 41 -6.74 -1.86 5.50
N VAL A 42 -6.45 -0.69 4.91
CA VAL A 42 -5.08 -0.31 4.55
C VAL A 42 -4.19 -0.27 5.80
N ASP A 43 -4.65 0.40 6.85
CA ASP A 43 -3.90 0.53 8.08
C ASP A 43 -3.66 -0.84 8.72
N ARG A 44 -4.68 -1.69 8.74
CA ARG A 44 -4.59 -3.03 9.30
C ARG A 44 -3.58 -3.88 8.53
N TYR A 45 -3.58 -3.77 7.20
CA TYR A 45 -2.64 -4.49 6.36
C TYR A 45 -1.20 -4.05 6.64
N ILE A 46 -0.98 -2.75 6.74
CA ILE A 46 0.33 -2.18 7.01
C ILE A 46 0.88 -2.71 8.34
N ARG A 47 0.05 -2.75 9.38
CA ARG A 47 0.47 -3.26 10.68
C ARG A 47 0.72 -4.76 10.66
N ARG A 48 -0.13 -5.50 10.00
CA ARG A 48 -0.03 -6.95 9.91
C ARG A 48 1.25 -7.38 9.20
N GLU A 49 1.68 -6.62 8.18
CA GLU A 49 2.88 -6.92 7.41
C GLU A 49 4.13 -6.25 7.98
N ASN A 50 4.02 -5.62 9.15
CA ASN A 50 5.13 -4.90 9.79
C ASN A 50 5.70 -3.81 8.89
N LEU A 51 4.83 -3.08 8.18
CA LEU A 51 5.22 -2.00 7.30
C LEU A 51 5.03 -0.62 7.95
N ASP A 52 4.59 -0.59 9.20
CA ASP A 52 4.28 0.65 9.91
C ASP A 52 5.52 1.48 10.23
N HIS A 53 6.71 0.88 10.15
CA HIS A 53 7.97 1.60 10.30
C HIS A 53 8.39 2.35 9.03
N LEU A 54 7.71 2.10 7.91
CA LEU A 54 8.02 2.74 6.64
C LEU A 54 7.16 3.99 6.44
N PRO A 55 7.71 5.03 5.76
CA PRO A 55 6.87 6.19 5.43
C PRO A 55 5.80 5.81 4.43
N ILE A 56 4.64 6.45 4.56
CA ILE A 56 3.51 6.26 3.65
C ILE A 56 3.49 7.44 2.66
N ARG A 57 3.40 7.12 1.38
CA ARG A 57 3.41 8.13 0.34
C ARG A 57 2.20 8.06 -0.56
#